data_0f7a27c7c682070aab12d222d564c5fd
#
_entry.id   0f7a27c7c682070aab12d222d564c5fd
#
_cell.length_a   1.000
_cell.length_b   1.000
_cell.length_c   1.000
_cell.angle_alpha   90.00
_cell.angle_beta   90.00
_cell.angle_gamma   90.00
#
_symmetry.space_group_name_H-M   'P 1'
#
loop_
_entity.id
_entity.type
_entity.pdbx_description
1 polymer ?
#
loop_
_entity_poly.entity_id
_entity_poly.type
_entity_poly.pdbx_seq_one_letter_code
_entity_poly.pdbx_strand_id
1 'polypeptide(L)'
;MSSSSAVERLAARVGEAVGAEVELERPRDPAHGDFATNVAMRSAKAIGRSPREVAQELALKVIELDEIESADVAGPGFLNLRVGDRFYVDALADIDERYGGDSADPRELVQVEMVSANPTGPIVVSAGRNGAYGDSVARLLDFAGHDVKREYYYNDAGRQVDLFRASVEALRRGDDVPEEGYKGGYVAELARLEGDPVPPMLTSIEQTLERFRIHFDSWALQSDLEQRLPEFLPRLDTYEKDGALWARSSAYGDDSDWVIVRSPDKGGTPTYRAADIVYLVDKLERGFDRAIYVLGADHHATAKWYKAIARMLGYDESRVEVLLYQFVHLTRAGETAAMGKRSGNVFLLDDFMDEVGVDAARWFLVNRGPDQTIEIDLDLAAEKTAKNPVYYVQYAHARIASILRSAGDAEIGGDPPGPLATEEKELIKRLTDFPLTVREATVRRGPQLLPAYSIRLADDFHRFYHERRVLGVPEQSFRLGLIRKTQLVIARALDLVGVEAPESM
;
A
#
# COMPACT_ATOMS: atom_id res chain seq x y z
N MET A 1 -21.47 -11.40 -1.07
CA MET A 1 -21.05 -11.96 -2.37
C MET A 1 -20.14 -10.94 -2.99
N SER A 2 -18.89 -11.29 -3.28
CA SER A 2 -17.97 -10.40 -4.02
C SER A 2 -18.64 -10.03 -5.34
N SER A 3 -18.90 -8.75 -5.59
CA SER A 3 -19.44 -8.33 -6.87
C SER A 3 -18.33 -8.45 -7.90
N SER A 4 -18.42 -9.46 -8.78
CA SER A 4 -17.49 -9.59 -9.91
C SER A 4 -17.54 -8.31 -10.75
N SER A 5 -16.38 -7.78 -11.14
CA SER A 5 -16.28 -6.62 -12.02
C SER A 5 -16.94 -6.90 -13.40
N ALA A 6 -17.31 -5.85 -14.12
CA ALA A 6 -17.86 -6.01 -15.48
C ALA A 6 -16.93 -6.82 -16.40
N VAL A 7 -15.62 -6.65 -16.26
CA VAL A 7 -14.61 -7.41 -17.02
C VAL A 7 -14.63 -8.89 -16.63
N GLU A 8 -14.75 -9.21 -15.35
CA GLU A 8 -14.83 -10.61 -14.87
C GLU A 8 -16.12 -11.28 -15.32
N ARG A 9 -17.25 -10.56 -15.27
CA ARG A 9 -18.52 -11.08 -15.80
C ARG A 9 -18.44 -11.35 -17.30
N LEU A 10 -17.83 -10.43 -18.05
CA LEU A 10 -17.60 -10.64 -19.49
C LEU A 10 -16.69 -11.86 -19.72
N ALA A 11 -15.60 -12.01 -18.96
CA ALA A 11 -14.71 -13.17 -19.03
C ALA A 11 -15.46 -14.48 -18.74
N ALA A 12 -16.32 -14.50 -17.73
CA ALA A 12 -17.15 -15.67 -17.39
C ALA A 12 -18.13 -16.01 -18.52
N ARG A 13 -18.85 -15.02 -19.09
CA ARG A 13 -19.76 -15.22 -20.21
C ARG A 13 -19.06 -15.71 -21.48
N VAL A 14 -17.90 -15.13 -21.80
CA VAL A 14 -17.06 -15.64 -22.90
C VAL A 14 -16.63 -17.08 -22.60
N GLY A 15 -16.23 -17.37 -21.35
CA GLY A 15 -15.86 -18.71 -20.89
C GLY A 15 -16.97 -19.74 -21.06
N GLU A 16 -18.21 -19.39 -20.70
CA GLU A 16 -19.38 -20.21 -20.91
C GLU A 16 -19.62 -20.49 -22.41
N ALA A 17 -19.56 -19.44 -23.25
CA ALA A 17 -19.76 -19.55 -24.69
C ALA A 17 -18.72 -20.47 -25.36
N VAL A 18 -17.47 -20.44 -24.90
CA VAL A 18 -16.38 -21.23 -25.49
C VAL A 18 -16.16 -22.58 -24.79
N GLY A 19 -16.74 -22.80 -23.60
CA GLY A 19 -16.59 -24.01 -22.80
C GLY A 19 -15.21 -24.15 -22.13
N ALA A 20 -14.56 -23.04 -21.78
CA ALA A 20 -13.23 -22.99 -21.14
C ALA A 20 -13.10 -21.76 -20.28
N GLU A 21 -12.24 -21.82 -19.26
CA GLU A 21 -11.88 -20.63 -18.47
C GLU A 21 -11.18 -19.59 -19.34
N VAL A 22 -11.62 -18.34 -19.22
CA VAL A 22 -11.13 -17.22 -20.03
C VAL A 22 -10.58 -16.12 -19.12
N GLU A 23 -9.37 -15.67 -19.46
CA GLU A 23 -8.79 -14.44 -18.96
C GLU A 23 -8.83 -13.40 -20.09
N LEU A 24 -9.28 -12.20 -19.76
CA LEU A 24 -9.33 -11.07 -20.67
C LEU A 24 -8.22 -10.08 -20.32
N GLU A 25 -7.36 -9.80 -21.29
CA GLU A 25 -6.26 -8.84 -21.16
C GLU A 25 -6.53 -7.62 -22.04
N ARG A 26 -6.02 -6.45 -21.64
CA ARG A 26 -6.05 -5.24 -22.46
C ARG A 26 -4.94 -5.32 -23.51
N PRO A 27 -5.24 -5.28 -24.83
CA PRO A 27 -4.22 -5.17 -25.84
C PRO A 27 -3.42 -3.88 -25.69
N ARG A 28 -2.12 -3.93 -25.96
CA ARG A 28 -1.25 -2.72 -25.96
C ARG A 28 -1.60 -1.76 -27.10
N ASP A 29 -1.99 -2.31 -28.23
CA ASP A 29 -2.43 -1.55 -29.41
C ASP A 29 -3.95 -1.53 -29.46
N PRO A 30 -4.58 -0.34 -29.37
CA PRO A 30 -6.04 -0.20 -29.48
C PRO A 30 -6.64 -0.75 -30.77
N ALA A 31 -5.85 -0.86 -31.84
CA ALA A 31 -6.28 -1.49 -33.08
C ALA A 31 -6.71 -2.97 -32.89
N HIS A 32 -6.19 -3.63 -31.87
CA HIS A 32 -6.51 -5.01 -31.52
C HIS A 32 -7.77 -5.16 -30.65
N GLY A 33 -8.60 -4.15 -30.54
CA GLY A 33 -9.85 -4.20 -29.78
C GLY A 33 -9.73 -3.76 -28.33
N ASP A 34 -10.77 -4.06 -27.55
CA ASP A 34 -10.85 -3.68 -26.12
C ASP A 34 -10.25 -4.72 -25.21
N PHE A 35 -10.37 -5.99 -25.60
CA PHE A 35 -9.82 -7.13 -24.87
C PHE A 35 -9.21 -8.16 -25.83
N ALA A 36 -8.26 -8.94 -25.32
CA ALA A 36 -7.70 -10.08 -26.00
C ALA A 36 -7.67 -11.30 -25.08
N THR A 37 -7.77 -12.50 -25.64
CA THR A 37 -7.59 -13.74 -24.88
C THR A 37 -6.80 -14.77 -25.68
N ASN A 38 -6.02 -15.58 -24.98
CA ASN A 38 -5.26 -16.70 -25.54
C ASN A 38 -6.01 -18.03 -25.39
N VAL A 39 -7.30 -18.03 -25.06
CA VAL A 39 -8.10 -19.23 -24.78
C VAL A 39 -8.02 -20.24 -25.92
N ALA A 40 -8.05 -19.80 -27.17
CA ALA A 40 -7.97 -20.69 -28.32
C ALA A 40 -6.63 -21.43 -28.39
N MET A 41 -5.51 -20.79 -28.05
CA MET A 41 -4.19 -21.44 -27.99
C MET A 41 -4.12 -22.50 -26.88
N ARG A 42 -4.68 -22.19 -25.69
CA ARG A 42 -4.75 -23.16 -24.59
C ARG A 42 -5.64 -24.36 -24.94
N SER A 43 -6.81 -24.13 -25.50
CA SER A 43 -7.75 -25.18 -25.92
C SER A 43 -7.18 -26.02 -27.06
N ALA A 44 -6.58 -25.44 -28.08
CA ALA A 44 -5.99 -26.11 -29.21
C ALA A 44 -4.88 -27.10 -28.81
N LYS A 45 -4.05 -26.75 -27.83
CA LYS A 45 -3.03 -27.65 -27.28
C LYS A 45 -3.64 -28.91 -26.67
N ALA A 46 -4.77 -28.78 -25.97
CA ALA A 46 -5.43 -29.90 -25.34
C ALA A 46 -6.05 -30.88 -26.33
N ILE A 47 -6.55 -30.39 -27.49
CA ILE A 47 -7.27 -31.21 -28.52
C ILE A 47 -6.41 -31.49 -29.75
N GLY A 48 -5.16 -31.05 -29.81
CA GLY A 48 -4.22 -31.32 -30.91
C GLY A 48 -4.61 -30.65 -32.25
N ARG A 49 -5.29 -29.49 -32.22
CA ARG A 49 -5.73 -28.75 -33.41
C ARG A 49 -4.92 -27.46 -33.61
N SER A 50 -5.04 -26.86 -34.79
CA SER A 50 -4.45 -25.54 -35.06
C SER A 50 -5.09 -24.45 -34.17
N PRO A 51 -4.31 -23.68 -33.38
CA PRO A 51 -4.87 -22.62 -32.54
C PRO A 51 -5.68 -21.58 -33.33
N ARG A 52 -5.28 -21.29 -34.57
CA ARG A 52 -5.99 -20.33 -35.42
C ARG A 52 -7.36 -20.83 -35.88
N GLU A 53 -7.47 -22.12 -36.21
CA GLU A 53 -8.78 -22.74 -36.54
C GLU A 53 -9.70 -22.76 -35.32
N VAL A 54 -9.18 -23.11 -34.16
CA VAL A 54 -9.94 -23.06 -32.91
C VAL A 54 -10.39 -21.63 -32.61
N ALA A 55 -9.51 -20.62 -32.77
CA ALA A 55 -9.88 -19.21 -32.56
C ALA A 55 -11.01 -18.76 -33.52
N GLN A 56 -11.02 -19.22 -34.78
CA GLN A 56 -12.09 -18.92 -35.73
C GLN A 56 -13.45 -19.51 -35.29
N GLU A 57 -13.46 -20.74 -34.79
CA GLU A 57 -14.66 -21.35 -34.26
C GLU A 57 -15.16 -20.65 -32.98
N LEU A 58 -14.25 -20.28 -32.08
CA LEU A 58 -14.62 -19.59 -30.86
C LEU A 58 -15.10 -18.16 -31.15
N ALA A 59 -14.54 -17.46 -32.13
CA ALA A 59 -15.00 -16.14 -32.55
C ALA A 59 -16.48 -16.14 -32.95
N LEU A 60 -16.93 -17.19 -33.69
CA LEU A 60 -18.33 -17.33 -34.10
C LEU A 60 -19.28 -17.53 -32.93
N LYS A 61 -18.83 -18.13 -31.83
CA LYS A 61 -19.63 -18.29 -30.61
C LYS A 61 -19.67 -17.02 -29.78
N VAL A 62 -18.54 -16.37 -29.67
CA VAL A 62 -18.38 -15.15 -28.82
C VAL A 62 -19.13 -13.96 -29.42
N ILE A 63 -19.21 -13.83 -30.75
CA ILE A 63 -19.92 -12.73 -31.40
C ILE A 63 -21.45 -12.79 -31.17
N GLU A 64 -22.00 -13.91 -30.71
CA GLU A 64 -23.40 -14.03 -30.34
C GLU A 64 -23.77 -13.43 -28.99
N LEU A 65 -22.73 -13.00 -28.20
CA LEU A 65 -22.94 -12.30 -26.94
C LEU A 65 -23.32 -10.84 -27.20
N ASP A 66 -24.36 -10.36 -26.57
CA ASP A 66 -24.92 -9.00 -26.75
C ASP A 66 -23.89 -7.87 -26.46
N GLU A 67 -22.88 -8.16 -25.60
CA GLU A 67 -21.84 -7.19 -25.25
C GLU A 67 -20.72 -7.12 -26.30
N ILE A 68 -20.63 -8.07 -27.22
CA ILE A 68 -19.53 -8.18 -28.20
C ILE A 68 -19.97 -7.59 -29.55
N GLU A 69 -19.27 -6.56 -29.97
CA GLU A 69 -19.46 -5.94 -31.30
C GLU A 69 -18.66 -6.64 -32.39
N SER A 70 -17.42 -7.07 -32.09
CA SER A 70 -16.61 -7.90 -32.99
C SER A 70 -15.67 -8.84 -32.24
N ALA A 71 -15.32 -9.95 -32.89
CA ALA A 71 -14.37 -10.95 -32.41
C ALA A 71 -13.42 -11.34 -33.54
N ASP A 72 -12.18 -10.86 -33.52
CA ASP A 72 -11.19 -11.00 -34.57
C ASP A 72 -10.06 -11.95 -34.16
N VAL A 73 -9.61 -12.80 -35.09
CA VAL A 73 -8.49 -13.71 -34.86
C VAL A 73 -7.18 -13.04 -35.25
N ALA A 74 -6.25 -12.89 -34.30
CA ALA A 74 -4.95 -12.27 -34.51
C ALA A 74 -3.79 -13.25 -34.25
N GLY A 75 -2.68 -13.03 -34.97
CA GLY A 75 -1.44 -13.77 -34.76
C GLY A 75 -1.62 -15.30 -34.78
N PRO A 76 -0.99 -16.03 -33.83
CA PRO A 76 -1.01 -17.48 -33.78
C PRO A 76 -2.36 -18.08 -33.26
N GLY A 77 -3.34 -17.27 -32.89
CA GLY A 77 -4.63 -17.72 -32.34
C GLY A 77 -5.11 -16.91 -31.14
N PHE A 78 -4.71 -15.66 -31.04
CA PHE A 78 -5.37 -14.71 -30.12
C PHE A 78 -6.77 -14.38 -30.63
N LEU A 79 -7.70 -14.23 -29.72
CA LEU A 79 -9.03 -13.74 -30.00
C LEU A 79 -9.13 -12.32 -29.44
N ASN A 80 -9.26 -11.34 -30.33
CA ASN A 80 -9.41 -9.93 -30.03
C ASN A 80 -10.89 -9.57 -30.04
N LEU A 81 -11.36 -8.91 -28.99
CA LEU A 81 -12.76 -8.57 -28.77
C LEU A 81 -12.94 -7.05 -28.76
N ARG A 82 -13.95 -6.58 -29.49
CA ARG A 82 -14.51 -5.23 -29.32
C ARG A 82 -15.85 -5.35 -28.61
N VAL A 83 -16.05 -4.53 -27.59
CA VAL A 83 -17.31 -4.48 -26.86
C VAL A 83 -18.16 -3.30 -27.31
N GLY A 84 -19.48 -3.55 -27.33
CA GLY A 84 -20.47 -2.53 -27.67
C GLY A 84 -20.71 -1.53 -26.53
N ASP A 85 -21.43 -0.45 -26.83
CA ASP A 85 -21.76 0.62 -25.86
C ASP A 85 -22.46 0.09 -24.62
N ARG A 86 -23.28 -0.98 -24.77
CA ARG A 86 -23.99 -1.62 -23.66
C ARG A 86 -23.05 -2.09 -22.55
N PHE A 87 -21.91 -2.70 -22.91
CA PHE A 87 -20.90 -3.12 -21.93
C PHE A 87 -20.41 -1.94 -21.08
N TYR A 88 -20.14 -0.78 -21.72
CA TYR A 88 -19.64 0.40 -21.02
C TYR A 88 -20.68 1.00 -20.08
N VAL A 89 -21.94 1.07 -20.52
CA VAL A 89 -23.06 1.58 -19.70
C VAL A 89 -23.28 0.69 -18.47
N ASP A 90 -23.32 -0.63 -18.67
CA ASP A 90 -23.50 -1.59 -17.58
C ASP A 90 -22.28 -1.57 -16.60
N ALA A 91 -21.05 -1.45 -17.14
CA ALA A 91 -19.85 -1.32 -16.31
C ALA A 91 -19.83 -0.03 -15.46
N LEU A 92 -20.35 1.07 -16.02
CA LEU A 92 -20.48 2.34 -15.28
C LEU A 92 -21.51 2.25 -14.14
N ALA A 93 -22.58 1.47 -14.34
CA ALA A 93 -23.59 1.25 -13.31
C ALA A 93 -23.07 0.50 -12.08
N ASP A 94 -22.08 -0.40 -12.25
CA ASP A 94 -21.47 -1.16 -11.16
C ASP A 94 -20.68 -0.31 -10.15
N ILE A 95 -20.26 0.89 -10.55
CA ILE A 95 -19.38 1.71 -9.73
C ILE A 95 -20.16 2.31 -8.55
N ASP A 96 -19.83 1.86 -7.36
CA ASP A 96 -20.35 2.33 -6.08
C ASP A 96 -19.21 2.64 -5.09
N GLU A 97 -19.54 2.91 -3.84
CA GLU A 97 -18.56 3.23 -2.79
C GLU A 97 -17.60 2.08 -2.46
N ARG A 98 -17.99 0.82 -2.75
CA ARG A 98 -17.18 -0.39 -2.52
C ARG A 98 -16.57 -0.94 -3.80
N TYR A 99 -16.71 -0.25 -4.92
CA TYR A 99 -16.21 -0.70 -6.22
C TYR A 99 -14.73 -1.07 -6.17
N GLY A 100 -14.41 -2.30 -6.51
CA GLY A 100 -13.06 -2.87 -6.46
C GLY A 100 -12.63 -3.41 -5.09
N GLY A 101 -13.48 -3.27 -4.05
CA GLY A 101 -13.26 -3.85 -2.73
C GLY A 101 -13.82 -5.27 -2.57
N ASP A 102 -13.83 -5.75 -1.32
CA ASP A 102 -14.43 -7.02 -0.88
C ASP A 102 -14.02 -8.26 -1.70
N SER A 103 -12.78 -8.28 -2.20
CA SER A 103 -12.25 -9.34 -3.06
C SER A 103 -11.53 -10.46 -2.29
N ALA A 104 -11.39 -10.35 -0.97
CA ALA A 104 -10.68 -11.34 -0.16
C ALA A 104 -11.47 -12.64 -0.03
N ASP A 105 -10.85 -13.76 -0.41
CA ASP A 105 -11.35 -15.12 -0.23
C ASP A 105 -10.16 -16.08 -0.03
N PRO A 106 -9.96 -16.66 1.19
CA PRO A 106 -10.72 -16.38 2.40
C PRO A 106 -10.43 -15.00 3.01
N ARG A 107 -11.34 -14.51 3.85
CA ARG A 107 -11.05 -13.35 4.73
C ARG A 107 -10.13 -13.80 5.85
N GLU A 108 -9.10 -13.00 6.12
CA GLU A 108 -8.10 -13.24 7.16
C GLU A 108 -8.17 -12.15 8.23
N LEU A 109 -7.82 -12.49 9.46
CA LEU A 109 -7.45 -11.55 10.51
C LEU A 109 -5.96 -11.24 10.37
N VAL A 110 -5.64 -10.00 9.94
CA VAL A 110 -4.28 -9.59 9.58
C VAL A 110 -3.77 -8.54 10.54
N GLN A 111 -2.54 -8.72 11.04
CA GLN A 111 -1.83 -7.66 11.73
C GLN A 111 -0.75 -7.07 10.83
N VAL A 112 -0.67 -5.73 10.80
CA VAL A 112 0.41 -5.00 10.12
C VAL A 112 1.18 -4.19 11.16
N GLU A 113 2.42 -4.60 11.41
CA GLU A 113 3.37 -3.84 12.21
C GLU A 113 4.16 -2.90 11.31
N MET A 114 4.19 -1.63 11.68
CA MET A 114 4.89 -0.61 10.93
C MET A 114 5.44 0.50 11.81
N VAL A 115 6.39 1.27 11.27
CA VAL A 115 7.14 2.33 11.95
C VAL A 115 8.05 1.77 13.03
N SER A 116 7.52 1.36 14.15
CA SER A 116 8.21 0.68 15.28
C SER A 116 9.55 1.34 15.66
N ALA A 117 9.58 2.69 15.68
CA ALA A 117 10.74 3.48 16.06
C ALA A 117 10.85 3.58 17.59
N ASN A 118 12.09 3.53 18.11
CA ASN A 118 12.33 3.71 19.54
C ASN A 118 11.98 5.13 20.01
N PRO A 119 11.44 5.30 21.23
CA PRO A 119 10.99 6.59 21.76
C PRO A 119 12.16 7.45 22.26
N THR A 120 13.20 7.57 21.46
CA THR A 120 14.43 8.31 21.77
C THR A 120 14.62 9.57 20.90
N GLY A 121 13.65 9.85 20.02
CA GLY A 121 13.65 11.03 19.18
C GLY A 121 12.42 11.10 18.27
N PRO A 122 12.23 12.25 17.59
CA PRO A 122 11.13 12.46 16.65
C PRO A 122 11.20 11.52 15.45
N ILE A 123 10.07 11.29 14.79
CA ILE A 123 9.98 10.47 13.57
C ILE A 123 10.75 11.13 12.42
N VAL A 124 11.61 10.35 11.78
CA VAL A 124 12.37 10.75 10.59
C VAL A 124 11.67 10.32 9.29
N VAL A 125 12.00 10.95 8.16
CA VAL A 125 11.34 10.67 6.86
C VAL A 125 11.45 9.20 6.43
N SER A 126 12.56 8.51 6.77
CA SER A 126 12.68 7.06 6.48
C SER A 126 11.67 6.21 7.24
N ALA A 127 11.40 6.55 8.52
CA ALA A 127 10.33 5.93 9.29
C ALA A 127 8.94 6.36 8.77
N GLY A 128 8.82 7.59 8.26
CA GLY A 128 7.64 8.04 7.50
C GLY A 128 7.36 7.19 6.27
N ARG A 129 8.41 6.76 5.52
CA ARG A 129 8.24 5.82 4.40
C ARG A 129 7.71 4.46 4.86
N ASN A 130 8.30 3.92 5.93
CA ASN A 130 7.81 2.69 6.56
C ASN A 130 6.31 2.80 6.86
N GLY A 131 5.92 3.87 7.55
CA GLY A 131 4.53 4.10 7.95
C GLY A 131 3.61 4.31 6.76
N ALA A 132 3.97 5.14 5.78
CA ALA A 132 3.15 5.37 4.59
C ALA A 132 2.94 4.09 3.77
N TYR A 133 3.99 3.28 3.60
CA TYR A 133 3.92 1.99 2.91
C TYR A 133 3.06 0.98 3.69
N GLY A 134 3.35 0.79 4.98
CA GLY A 134 2.62 -0.14 5.84
C GLY A 134 1.14 0.21 5.97
N ASP A 135 0.81 1.48 6.20
CA ASP A 135 -0.58 1.94 6.28
C ASP A 135 -1.32 1.78 4.95
N SER A 136 -0.66 2.03 3.81
CA SER A 136 -1.27 1.81 2.50
C SER A 136 -1.53 0.32 2.23
N VAL A 137 -0.64 -0.57 2.65
CA VAL A 137 -0.88 -2.02 2.62
C VAL A 137 -2.05 -2.42 3.53
N ALA A 138 -2.11 -1.86 4.73
CA ALA A 138 -3.21 -2.10 5.66
C ALA A 138 -4.56 -1.63 5.09
N ARG A 139 -4.62 -0.44 4.47
CA ARG A 139 -5.82 0.09 3.79
C ARG A 139 -6.26 -0.78 2.61
N LEU A 140 -5.32 -1.27 1.80
CA LEU A 140 -5.60 -2.19 0.70
C LEU A 140 -6.22 -3.50 1.18
N LEU A 141 -5.66 -4.08 2.25
CA LEU A 141 -6.15 -5.32 2.84
C LEU A 141 -7.54 -5.14 3.46
N ASP A 142 -7.76 -4.05 4.20
CA ASP A 142 -9.06 -3.70 4.77
C ASP A 142 -10.11 -3.47 3.67
N PHE A 143 -9.76 -2.73 2.62
CA PHE A 143 -10.64 -2.51 1.48
C PHE A 143 -10.96 -3.80 0.72
N ALA A 144 -9.99 -4.73 0.64
CA ALA A 144 -10.22 -6.07 0.09
C ALA A 144 -11.14 -6.93 0.97
N GLY A 145 -11.40 -6.54 2.22
CA GLY A 145 -12.34 -7.21 3.11
C GLY A 145 -11.69 -8.08 4.20
N HIS A 146 -10.37 -8.00 4.41
CA HIS A 146 -9.73 -8.60 5.58
C HIS A 146 -10.05 -7.80 6.85
N ASP A 147 -9.95 -8.42 8.03
CA ASP A 147 -9.95 -7.71 9.32
C ASP A 147 -8.51 -7.32 9.66
N VAL A 148 -8.20 -6.02 9.59
CA VAL A 148 -6.82 -5.53 9.70
C VAL A 148 -6.62 -4.81 11.01
N LYS A 149 -5.54 -5.15 11.74
CA LYS A 149 -5.07 -4.47 12.94
C LYS A 149 -3.69 -3.88 12.69
N ARG A 150 -3.51 -2.60 13.00
CA ARG A 150 -2.26 -1.86 12.91
C ARG A 150 -1.60 -1.84 14.28
N GLU A 151 -0.35 -2.26 14.36
CA GLU A 151 0.38 -2.30 15.62
C GLU A 151 1.72 -1.56 15.52
N TYR A 152 1.99 -0.78 16.56
CA TYR A 152 3.28 -0.14 16.79
C TYR A 152 4.03 -0.90 17.88
N TYR A 153 5.27 -1.28 17.62
CA TYR A 153 6.16 -1.88 18.63
C TYR A 153 7.24 -0.87 19.03
N TYR A 154 7.51 -0.74 20.31
CA TYR A 154 8.58 0.12 20.77
C TYR A 154 9.35 -0.46 21.95
N ASN A 155 10.63 -0.08 22.02
CA ASN A 155 11.49 -0.45 23.10
C ASN A 155 11.48 0.68 24.15
N ASP A 156 10.90 0.39 25.31
CA ASP A 156 10.78 1.32 26.46
C ASP A 156 11.90 1.18 27.48
N ALA A 157 12.87 0.25 27.25
CA ALA A 157 13.97 -0.07 28.13
C ALA A 157 15.29 -0.33 27.37
N GLY A 158 16.39 -0.50 28.11
CA GLY A 158 17.69 -0.83 27.56
C GLY A 158 18.54 0.38 27.16
N ARG A 159 19.75 0.09 26.65
CA ARG A 159 20.83 1.08 26.49
C ARG A 159 20.44 2.36 25.77
N GLN A 160 19.65 2.28 24.71
CA GLN A 160 19.25 3.46 23.94
C GLN A 160 18.34 4.38 24.76
N VAL A 161 17.38 3.82 25.44
CA VAL A 161 16.43 4.56 26.28
C VAL A 161 17.15 5.13 27.51
N ASP A 162 18.05 4.35 28.13
CA ASP A 162 18.86 4.82 29.28
C ASP A 162 19.76 5.99 28.87
N LEU A 163 20.39 5.92 27.69
CA LEU A 163 21.23 6.99 27.16
C LEU A 163 20.40 8.23 26.81
N PHE A 164 19.17 8.05 26.33
CA PHE A 164 18.23 9.15 26.09
C PHE A 164 17.82 9.82 27.40
N ARG A 165 17.46 9.04 28.43
CA ARG A 165 17.16 9.56 29.78
C ARG A 165 18.36 10.32 30.36
N ALA A 166 19.57 9.76 30.25
CA ALA A 166 20.81 10.40 30.70
C ALA A 166 21.10 11.72 29.98
N SER A 167 20.78 11.80 28.68
CA SER A 167 20.96 13.02 27.88
C SER A 167 20.02 14.15 28.34
N VAL A 168 18.74 13.83 28.58
CA VAL A 168 17.78 14.80 29.11
C VAL A 168 18.16 15.26 30.53
N GLU A 169 18.56 14.31 31.37
CA GLU A 169 18.94 14.61 32.74
C GLU A 169 20.24 15.47 32.86
N ALA A 170 21.20 15.26 31.95
CA ALA A 170 22.37 16.11 31.87
C ALA A 170 21.99 17.57 31.60
N LEU A 171 21.13 17.82 30.61
CA LEU A 171 20.64 19.17 30.31
C LEU A 171 19.84 19.80 31.46
N ARG A 172 19.06 19.00 32.21
CA ARG A 172 18.32 19.49 33.41
C ARG A 172 19.29 20.03 34.48
N ARG A 173 20.44 19.39 34.63
CA ARG A 173 21.48 19.81 35.58
C ARG A 173 22.38 20.92 35.06
N GLY A 174 22.28 21.30 33.78
CA GLY A 174 23.19 22.24 33.13
C GLY A 174 24.54 21.62 32.74
N ASP A 175 24.62 20.28 32.70
CA ASP A 175 25.79 19.50 32.28
C ASP A 175 25.82 19.29 30.76
N ASP A 176 26.98 18.92 30.23
CA ASP A 176 27.10 18.48 28.85
C ASP A 176 26.42 17.11 28.64
N VAL A 177 25.75 16.96 27.49
CA VAL A 177 25.17 15.67 27.08
C VAL A 177 26.28 14.63 26.88
N PRO A 178 26.13 13.37 27.33
CA PRO A 178 27.09 12.30 27.08
C PRO A 178 27.53 12.27 25.61
N GLU A 179 28.78 11.87 25.33
CA GLU A 179 29.34 11.88 23.97
C GLU A 179 28.48 11.09 22.97
N GLU A 180 28.03 9.89 23.38
CA GLU A 180 27.10 9.02 22.60
C GLU A 180 25.63 9.42 22.79
N GLY A 181 25.34 10.46 23.57
CA GLY A 181 24.00 10.89 23.94
C GLY A 181 23.21 11.54 22.80
N TYR A 182 21.93 11.64 23.03
CA TYR A 182 20.98 12.27 22.10
C TYR A 182 21.11 13.79 22.17
N LYS A 183 21.25 14.41 21.01
CA LYS A 183 21.45 15.86 20.86
C LYS A 183 20.38 16.44 19.95
N GLY A 184 19.95 17.66 20.22
CA GLY A 184 18.96 18.33 19.40
C GLY A 184 17.97 19.16 20.22
N GLY A 185 17.19 20.01 19.55
CA GLY A 185 16.22 20.90 20.19
C GLY A 185 15.19 20.17 21.04
N TYR A 186 14.72 19.02 20.58
CA TYR A 186 13.73 18.21 21.29
C TYR A 186 14.23 17.71 22.66
N VAL A 187 15.53 17.39 22.80
CA VAL A 187 16.12 17.00 24.10
C VAL A 187 16.08 18.16 25.08
N ALA A 188 16.41 19.38 24.60
CA ALA A 188 16.34 20.60 25.41
C ALA A 188 14.89 20.97 25.77
N GLU A 189 13.91 20.71 24.91
CA GLU A 189 12.49 20.88 25.21
C GLU A 189 12.03 19.92 26.30
N LEU A 190 12.39 18.63 26.18
CA LEU A 190 12.08 17.60 27.17
C LEU A 190 12.78 17.86 28.53
N ALA A 191 13.96 18.46 28.52
CA ALA A 191 14.66 18.82 29.73
C ALA A 191 13.92 19.89 30.57
N ARG A 192 13.02 20.66 29.94
CA ARG A 192 12.17 21.66 30.65
C ARG A 192 10.96 21.01 31.34
N LEU A 193 10.64 19.76 30.97
CA LEU A 193 9.56 18.98 31.59
C LEU A 193 10.10 18.19 32.77
N GLU A 194 9.28 17.96 33.80
CA GLU A 194 9.63 17.06 34.89
C GLU A 194 9.30 15.59 34.56
N GLY A 195 9.95 14.65 35.22
CA GLY A 195 9.69 13.22 35.11
C GLY A 195 10.42 12.51 33.97
N ASP A 196 9.99 11.27 33.64
CA ASP A 196 10.59 10.47 32.58
C ASP A 196 10.35 11.11 31.20
N PRO A 197 11.37 11.29 30.36
CA PRO A 197 11.20 11.87 29.02
C PRO A 197 10.54 10.93 28.00
N VAL A 198 10.43 9.64 28.27
CA VAL A 198 9.88 8.63 27.33
C VAL A 198 8.39 8.84 27.04
N PRO A 199 7.49 9.00 28.05
CA PRO A 199 6.08 9.22 27.76
C PRO A 199 5.78 10.46 26.91
N PRO A 200 6.35 11.67 27.20
CA PRO A 200 6.13 12.81 26.32
C PRO A 200 6.72 12.64 24.92
N MET A 201 7.80 11.88 24.74
CA MET A 201 8.33 11.55 23.42
C MET A 201 7.38 10.63 22.66
N LEU A 202 6.81 9.61 23.31
CA LEU A 202 5.77 8.76 22.70
C LEU A 202 4.55 9.57 22.25
N THR A 203 4.08 10.48 23.11
CA THR A 203 2.98 11.39 22.73
C THR A 203 3.33 12.23 21.50
N SER A 204 4.57 12.72 21.39
CA SER A 204 5.02 13.47 20.21
C SER A 204 5.05 12.58 18.95
N ILE A 205 5.51 11.34 19.07
CA ILE A 205 5.50 10.34 17.98
C ILE A 205 4.07 10.07 17.52
N GLU A 206 3.16 9.81 18.44
CA GLU A 206 1.74 9.57 18.16
C GLU A 206 1.11 10.76 17.42
N GLN A 207 1.33 11.99 17.90
CA GLN A 207 0.83 13.20 17.24
C GLN A 207 1.38 13.38 15.82
N THR A 208 2.66 13.11 15.59
CA THR A 208 3.26 13.16 14.26
C THR A 208 2.63 12.13 13.32
N LEU A 209 2.38 10.89 13.80
CA LEU A 209 1.78 9.82 13.02
C LEU A 209 0.30 10.08 12.74
N GLU A 210 -0.46 10.58 13.74
CA GLU A 210 -1.83 11.04 13.55
C GLU A 210 -1.93 12.14 12.48
N ARG A 211 -1.06 13.15 12.56
CA ARG A 211 -0.96 14.18 11.53
C ARG A 211 -0.65 13.59 10.16
N PHE A 212 0.17 12.55 10.11
CA PHE A 212 0.52 11.80 8.90
C PHE A 212 -0.59 10.82 8.47
N ARG A 213 -1.74 10.78 9.19
CA ARG A 213 -2.92 9.92 8.97
C ARG A 213 -2.63 8.43 9.10
N ILE A 214 -1.77 8.08 10.06
CA ILE A 214 -1.51 6.70 10.46
C ILE A 214 -2.06 6.50 11.87
N HIS A 215 -3.02 5.60 12.01
CA HIS A 215 -3.66 5.26 13.27
C HIS A 215 -3.28 3.84 13.66
N PHE A 216 -2.99 3.62 14.94
CA PHE A 216 -2.65 2.31 15.48
C PHE A 216 -3.77 1.77 16.38
N ASP A 217 -4.10 0.50 16.21
CA ASP A 217 -5.08 -0.20 17.07
C ASP A 217 -4.43 -0.65 18.40
N SER A 218 -3.11 -0.89 18.39
CA SER A 218 -2.36 -1.34 19.57
C SER A 218 -0.91 -0.88 19.56
N TRP A 219 -0.35 -0.77 20.78
CA TRP A 219 1.04 -0.42 21.06
C TRP A 219 1.66 -1.52 21.90
N ALA A 220 2.64 -2.23 21.37
CA ALA A 220 3.33 -3.33 22.04
C ALA A 220 4.61 -2.85 22.70
N LEU A 221 4.77 -3.10 24.00
CA LEU A 221 5.96 -2.75 24.77
C LEU A 221 6.92 -3.92 24.83
N GLN A 222 8.21 -3.66 24.56
CA GLN A 222 9.24 -4.67 24.67
C GLN A 222 9.36 -5.20 26.11
N SER A 223 9.29 -4.34 27.13
CA SER A 223 9.41 -4.77 28.52
C SER A 223 8.33 -5.75 28.96
N ASP A 224 7.09 -5.61 28.48
CA ASP A 224 6.00 -6.54 28.76
C ASP A 224 6.23 -7.91 28.08
N LEU A 225 6.71 -7.89 26.85
CA LEU A 225 7.01 -9.09 26.07
C LEU A 225 8.21 -9.86 26.67
N GLU A 226 9.27 -9.17 27.06
CA GLU A 226 10.45 -9.81 27.64
C GLU A 226 10.14 -10.59 28.92
N GLN A 227 9.16 -10.17 29.73
CA GLN A 227 8.70 -10.89 30.91
C GLN A 227 8.17 -12.29 30.58
N ARG A 228 7.67 -12.51 29.37
CA ARG A 228 7.14 -13.80 28.91
C ARG A 228 8.24 -14.73 28.33
N LEU A 229 9.46 -14.26 28.12
CA LEU A 229 10.53 -15.07 27.53
C LEU A 229 10.75 -16.42 28.23
N PRO A 230 10.73 -16.53 29.58
CA PRO A 230 10.87 -17.81 30.25
C PRO A 230 9.82 -18.86 29.88
N GLU A 231 8.64 -18.46 29.42
CA GLU A 231 7.57 -19.36 28.98
C GLU A 231 7.93 -20.07 27.67
N PHE A 232 8.72 -19.42 26.82
CA PHE A 232 9.04 -19.88 25.47
C PHE A 232 10.39 -20.59 25.37
N LEU A 233 11.35 -20.27 26.24
CA LEU A 233 12.68 -20.89 26.23
C LEU A 233 12.65 -22.42 26.19
N PRO A 234 11.80 -23.14 26.98
CA PRO A 234 11.73 -24.59 26.94
C PRO A 234 11.17 -25.18 25.64
N ARG A 235 10.50 -24.37 24.83
CA ARG A 235 9.90 -24.78 23.55
C ARG A 235 10.85 -24.62 22.37
N LEU A 236 12.00 -23.92 22.59
CA LEU A 236 12.98 -23.63 21.54
C LEU A 236 14.01 -24.77 21.46
N ASP A 237 14.44 -25.09 20.25
CA ASP A 237 15.64 -25.91 20.04
C ASP A 237 16.88 -25.05 20.28
N THR A 238 17.49 -25.23 21.46
CA THR A 238 18.60 -24.41 21.92
C THR A 238 19.81 -25.23 22.30
N TYR A 239 20.97 -24.60 22.35
CA TYR A 239 22.21 -25.19 22.88
C TYR A 239 23.07 -24.10 23.54
N GLU A 240 23.91 -24.53 24.47
CA GLU A 240 24.90 -23.64 25.09
C GLU A 240 26.22 -23.68 24.34
N LYS A 241 26.80 -22.52 24.09
CA LYS A 241 28.12 -22.35 23.53
C LYS A 241 28.75 -21.09 24.10
N ASP A 242 30.01 -21.20 24.58
CA ASP A 242 30.76 -20.10 25.19
C ASP A 242 29.97 -19.38 26.32
N GLY A 243 29.21 -20.15 27.10
CA GLY A 243 28.37 -19.66 28.19
C GLY A 243 27.12 -18.89 27.74
N ALA A 244 26.86 -18.74 26.44
CA ALA A 244 25.66 -18.10 25.88
C ALA A 244 24.65 -19.16 25.41
N LEU A 245 23.35 -18.83 25.46
CA LEU A 245 22.28 -19.67 24.93
C LEU A 245 22.00 -19.30 23.48
N TRP A 246 22.06 -20.27 22.59
CA TRP A 246 21.87 -20.12 21.15
C TRP A 246 20.61 -20.82 20.69
N ALA A 247 19.84 -20.22 19.81
CA ALA A 247 18.77 -20.88 19.07
C ALA A 247 19.33 -21.53 17.80
N ARG A 248 18.98 -22.82 17.58
CA ARG A 248 19.42 -23.59 16.41
C ARG A 248 18.58 -23.28 15.17
N SER A 249 18.47 -22.01 14.83
CA SER A 249 17.60 -21.53 13.73
C SER A 249 18.04 -22.01 12.35
N SER A 250 19.33 -22.32 12.18
CA SER A 250 19.84 -22.88 10.91
C SER A 250 19.23 -24.26 10.58
N ALA A 251 18.86 -25.05 11.58
CA ALA A 251 18.16 -26.33 11.39
C ALA A 251 16.71 -26.12 10.84
N TYR A 252 16.18 -24.91 10.94
CA TYR A 252 14.83 -24.54 10.53
C TYR A 252 14.82 -23.57 9.33
N GLY A 253 15.97 -23.43 8.62
CA GLY A 253 16.07 -22.72 7.35
C GLY A 253 16.54 -21.27 7.45
N ASP A 254 17.10 -20.86 8.58
CA ASP A 254 17.88 -19.62 8.70
C ASP A 254 19.31 -19.82 8.16
N ASP A 255 20.02 -18.72 7.91
CA ASP A 255 21.41 -18.77 7.41
C ASP A 255 22.40 -19.15 8.51
N SER A 256 22.09 -18.91 9.79
CA SER A 256 22.94 -19.19 10.95
C SER A 256 22.14 -19.27 12.24
N ASP A 257 22.77 -19.86 13.28
CA ASP A 257 22.24 -19.83 14.63
C ASP A 257 22.50 -18.49 15.31
N TRP A 258 21.63 -18.11 16.26
CA TRP A 258 21.70 -16.81 16.91
C TRP A 258 21.69 -16.91 18.43
N VAL A 259 22.48 -16.03 19.06
CA VAL A 259 22.47 -15.87 20.53
C VAL A 259 21.13 -15.25 20.95
N ILE A 260 20.41 -15.93 21.84
CA ILE A 260 19.16 -15.43 22.43
C ILE A 260 19.38 -14.95 23.88
N VAL A 261 20.33 -15.55 24.63
CA VAL A 261 20.76 -15.05 25.94
C VAL A 261 22.28 -14.96 25.96
N ARG A 262 22.79 -13.81 26.35
CA ARG A 262 24.23 -13.57 26.46
C ARG A 262 24.85 -14.38 27.56
N SER A 263 26.15 -14.67 27.44
CA SER A 263 26.95 -15.30 28.51
C SER A 263 27.00 -14.43 29.76
N PRO A 264 27.20 -15.03 30.97
CA PRO A 264 27.26 -14.28 32.23
C PRO A 264 28.31 -13.18 32.26
N ASP A 265 29.49 -13.40 31.65
CA ASP A 265 30.55 -12.39 31.49
C ASP A 265 30.14 -11.17 30.63
N LYS A 266 29.12 -11.34 29.80
CA LYS A 266 28.50 -10.29 28.99
C LYS A 266 27.16 -9.84 29.54
N GLY A 267 26.89 -10.06 30.84
CA GLY A 267 25.72 -9.61 31.56
C GLY A 267 24.56 -10.61 31.67
N GLY A 268 24.61 -11.77 31.03
CA GLY A 268 23.57 -12.83 31.16
C GLY A 268 22.17 -12.40 30.72
N THR A 269 22.04 -11.35 29.92
CA THR A 269 20.76 -10.75 29.55
C THR A 269 20.25 -11.28 28.19
N PRO A 270 18.92 -11.32 27.97
CA PRO A 270 18.35 -11.57 26.65
C PRO A 270 18.90 -10.63 25.58
N THR A 271 18.95 -11.09 24.34
CA THR A 271 19.25 -10.26 23.18
C THR A 271 17.94 -9.74 22.55
N TYR A 272 18.00 -8.80 21.62
CA TYR A 272 16.83 -8.37 20.85
C TYR A 272 16.17 -9.54 20.09
N ARG A 273 16.93 -10.59 19.72
CA ARG A 273 16.41 -11.82 19.10
C ARG A 273 15.45 -12.58 20.02
N ALA A 274 15.69 -12.53 21.33
CA ALA A 274 14.78 -13.14 22.29
C ALA A 274 13.43 -12.39 22.37
N ALA A 275 13.47 -11.07 22.35
CA ALA A 275 12.25 -10.25 22.29
C ALA A 275 11.46 -10.52 20.98
N ASP A 276 12.15 -10.62 19.84
CA ASP A 276 11.55 -11.00 18.55
C ASP A 276 10.78 -12.32 18.62
N ILE A 277 11.33 -13.34 19.31
CA ILE A 277 10.66 -14.64 19.49
C ILE A 277 9.34 -14.46 20.23
N VAL A 278 9.38 -13.78 21.37
CA VAL A 278 8.20 -13.59 22.21
C VAL A 278 7.13 -12.81 21.44
N TYR A 279 7.54 -11.77 20.73
CA TYR A 279 6.63 -10.94 19.99
C TYR A 279 6.00 -11.65 18.79
N LEU A 280 6.77 -12.47 18.07
CA LEU A 280 6.23 -13.30 17.00
C LEU A 280 5.18 -14.29 17.54
N VAL A 281 5.50 -14.98 18.65
CA VAL A 281 4.56 -15.94 19.25
C VAL A 281 3.33 -15.24 19.78
N ASP A 282 3.47 -14.08 20.41
CA ASP A 282 2.34 -13.27 20.88
C ASP A 282 1.35 -12.98 19.75
N LYS A 283 1.83 -12.54 18.60
CA LYS A 283 0.98 -12.31 17.42
C LYS A 283 0.24 -13.58 16.98
N LEU A 284 0.96 -14.70 16.86
CA LEU A 284 0.38 -15.97 16.42
C LEU A 284 -0.63 -16.53 17.43
N GLU A 285 -0.39 -16.35 18.74
CA GLU A 285 -1.29 -16.79 19.81
C GLU A 285 -2.53 -15.88 19.97
N ARG A 286 -2.44 -14.61 19.63
CA ARG A 286 -3.62 -13.71 19.54
C ARG A 286 -4.56 -14.07 18.37
N GLY A 287 -4.21 -15.06 17.55
CA GLY A 287 -5.07 -15.63 16.53
C GLY A 287 -5.01 -14.95 15.18
N PHE A 288 -4.01 -14.09 14.92
CA PHE A 288 -3.83 -13.51 13.58
C PHE A 288 -3.52 -14.62 12.57
N ASP A 289 -4.29 -14.66 11.49
CA ASP A 289 -4.02 -15.56 10.36
C ASP A 289 -2.73 -15.14 9.64
N ARG A 290 -2.42 -13.84 9.67
CA ARG A 290 -1.22 -13.28 9.05
C ARG A 290 -0.64 -12.15 9.89
N ALA A 291 0.66 -12.25 10.19
CA ALA A 291 1.46 -11.20 10.82
C ALA A 291 2.42 -10.61 9.78
N ILE A 292 2.20 -9.35 9.42
CA ILE A 292 3.00 -8.59 8.44
C ILE A 292 3.92 -7.64 9.17
N TYR A 293 5.23 -7.74 8.90
CA TYR A 293 6.26 -6.86 9.41
C TYR A 293 6.77 -5.96 8.28
N VAL A 294 6.74 -4.63 8.48
CA VAL A 294 7.28 -3.67 7.51
C VAL A 294 8.64 -3.18 8.01
N LEU A 295 9.72 -3.60 7.36
CA LEU A 295 11.09 -3.39 7.83
C LEU A 295 11.97 -2.74 6.74
N GLY A 296 12.99 -1.99 7.15
CA GLY A 296 14.03 -1.49 6.25
C GLY A 296 14.81 -2.63 5.58
N ALA A 297 15.37 -2.37 4.40
CA ALA A 297 16.10 -3.36 3.62
C ALA A 297 17.34 -3.94 4.33
N ASP A 298 17.89 -3.23 5.31
CA ASP A 298 18.96 -3.69 6.20
C ASP A 298 18.54 -4.85 7.12
N HIS A 299 17.22 -5.08 7.29
CA HIS A 299 16.66 -6.18 8.08
C HIS A 299 16.35 -7.46 7.28
N HIS A 300 16.93 -7.65 6.08
CA HIS A 300 16.64 -8.83 5.26
C HIS A 300 16.89 -10.19 5.96
N ALA A 301 17.88 -10.28 6.85
CA ALA A 301 18.15 -11.47 7.64
C ALA A 301 17.02 -11.78 8.65
N THR A 302 16.27 -10.76 9.08
CA THR A 302 15.17 -10.91 10.04
C THR A 302 13.99 -11.70 9.43
N ALA A 303 13.78 -11.61 8.12
CA ALA A 303 12.74 -12.39 7.45
C ALA A 303 12.95 -13.91 7.55
N LYS A 304 14.18 -14.37 7.39
CA LYS A 304 14.53 -15.80 7.55
C LYS A 304 14.44 -16.23 9.01
N TRP A 305 14.91 -15.38 9.92
CA TRP A 305 14.82 -15.59 11.35
C TRP A 305 13.38 -15.82 11.81
N TYR A 306 12.44 -14.92 11.50
CA TYR A 306 11.04 -15.08 11.91
C TYR A 306 10.40 -16.35 11.39
N LYS A 307 10.64 -16.72 10.13
CA LYS A 307 10.14 -17.96 9.55
C LYS A 307 10.76 -19.20 10.22
N ALA A 308 12.05 -19.17 10.49
CA ALA A 308 12.75 -20.26 11.18
C ALA A 308 12.19 -20.47 12.60
N ILE A 309 11.95 -19.41 13.35
CA ILE A 309 11.34 -19.48 14.69
C ILE A 309 9.89 -19.98 14.62
N ALA A 310 9.09 -19.54 13.66
CA ALA A 310 7.74 -20.05 13.47
C ALA A 310 7.77 -21.58 13.25
N ARG A 311 8.62 -22.09 12.34
CA ARG A 311 8.81 -23.54 12.11
C ARG A 311 9.31 -24.28 13.36
N MET A 312 10.32 -23.73 14.06
CA MET A 312 10.89 -24.31 15.28
C MET A 312 9.81 -24.53 16.34
N LEU A 313 8.88 -23.60 16.46
CA LEU A 313 7.78 -23.63 17.42
C LEU A 313 6.53 -24.37 16.93
N GLY A 314 6.56 -24.92 15.70
CA GLY A 314 5.46 -25.68 15.11
C GLY A 314 4.32 -24.87 14.54
N TYR A 315 4.55 -23.57 14.30
CA TYR A 315 3.59 -22.69 13.60
C TYR A 315 3.79 -22.76 12.08
N ASP A 316 2.72 -22.50 11.34
CA ASP A 316 2.78 -22.32 9.89
C ASP A 316 3.53 -21.01 9.55
N GLU A 317 4.69 -21.14 8.93
CA GLU A 317 5.51 -20.00 8.53
C GLU A 317 4.88 -19.09 7.49
N SER A 318 3.88 -19.59 6.72
CA SER A 318 3.15 -18.80 5.74
C SER A 318 2.31 -17.69 6.38
N ARG A 319 2.04 -17.79 7.70
CA ARG A 319 1.40 -16.74 8.49
C ARG A 319 2.32 -15.54 8.76
N VAL A 320 3.63 -15.68 8.50
CA VAL A 320 4.63 -14.63 8.74
C VAL A 320 5.09 -14.04 7.42
N GLU A 321 4.79 -12.76 7.21
CA GLU A 321 5.17 -12.00 6.03
C GLU A 321 6.07 -10.82 6.42
N VAL A 322 7.20 -10.65 5.73
CA VAL A 322 8.11 -9.53 5.95
C VAL A 322 8.21 -8.73 4.67
N LEU A 323 7.81 -7.47 4.75
CA LEU A 323 7.87 -6.50 3.67
C LEU A 323 9.08 -5.60 3.86
N LEU A 324 9.99 -5.60 2.91
CA LEU A 324 11.20 -4.79 2.96
C LEU A 324 11.08 -3.57 2.08
N TYR A 325 11.51 -2.40 2.59
CA TYR A 325 11.54 -1.17 1.81
C TYR A 325 12.94 -0.53 1.78
N GLN A 326 13.26 0.14 0.67
CA GLN A 326 14.54 0.81 0.43
C GLN A 326 14.56 2.23 0.99
N PHE A 327 15.74 2.88 0.93
CA PHE A 327 15.99 4.21 1.47
C PHE A 327 15.26 5.33 0.73
N VAL A 328 15.16 6.49 1.41
CA VAL A 328 14.63 7.75 0.86
C VAL A 328 15.75 8.78 0.85
N HIS A 329 15.93 9.43 -0.28
CA HIS A 329 16.80 10.59 -0.43
C HIS A 329 15.95 11.82 -0.75
N LEU A 330 16.20 12.91 -0.04
CA LEU A 330 15.56 14.19 -0.31
C LEU A 330 16.55 15.05 -1.10
N THR A 331 16.07 15.67 -2.17
CA THR A 331 16.88 16.56 -3.01
C THR A 331 16.23 17.93 -3.14
N ARG A 332 17.04 18.94 -3.40
CA ARG A 332 16.60 20.30 -3.72
C ARG A 332 17.52 20.86 -4.79
N ALA A 333 16.95 21.35 -5.89
CA ALA A 333 17.71 21.83 -7.04
C ALA A 333 18.75 20.81 -7.55
N GLY A 334 18.49 19.51 -7.44
CA GLY A 334 19.38 18.43 -7.89
C GLY A 334 20.52 18.07 -6.92
N GLU A 335 20.61 18.73 -5.77
CA GLU A 335 21.58 18.41 -4.72
C GLU A 335 20.88 17.73 -3.53
N THR A 336 21.60 16.89 -2.77
CA THR A 336 21.07 16.32 -1.53
C THR A 336 20.61 17.43 -0.61
N ALA A 337 19.34 17.42 -0.21
CA ALA A 337 18.79 18.44 0.66
C ALA A 337 19.56 18.45 2.00
N ALA A 338 20.03 19.63 2.39
CA ALA A 338 20.66 19.81 3.70
C ALA A 338 19.63 19.43 4.78
N MET A 339 20.11 18.69 5.78
CA MET A 339 19.32 18.10 6.85
C MET A 339 18.48 19.12 7.61
N GLY A 340 17.32 18.68 8.13
CA GLY A 340 16.30 19.55 8.72
C GLY A 340 16.78 20.50 9.80
N LYS A 341 16.20 21.67 9.85
CA LYS A 341 16.59 22.81 10.71
C LYS A 341 16.62 22.50 12.21
N ARG A 342 15.92 21.45 12.68
CA ARG A 342 15.76 21.14 14.11
C ARG A 342 16.65 20.01 14.62
N SER A 343 17.11 19.08 13.77
CA SER A 343 17.81 17.86 14.19
C SER A 343 19.30 17.79 13.84
N GLY A 344 19.80 18.69 13.01
CA GLY A 344 21.22 18.80 12.64
C GLY A 344 21.76 17.74 11.67
N ASN A 345 21.22 16.50 11.66
CA ASN A 345 21.76 15.37 10.88
C ASN A 345 20.74 14.50 10.15
N VAL A 346 19.41 14.68 10.36
CA VAL A 346 18.36 13.91 9.72
C VAL A 346 17.14 14.78 9.41
N PHE A 347 16.39 14.46 8.38
CA PHE A 347 15.17 15.18 8.02
C PHE A 347 13.98 14.57 8.80
N LEU A 348 13.32 15.39 9.63
CA LEU A 348 12.17 14.97 10.41
C LEU A 348 10.92 14.88 9.52
N LEU A 349 10.03 13.96 9.85
CA LEU A 349 8.77 13.79 9.14
C LEU A 349 7.88 15.04 9.26
N ASP A 350 7.87 15.70 10.44
CA ASP A 350 7.13 16.94 10.62
C ASP A 350 7.66 18.07 9.76
N ASP A 351 9.01 18.25 9.68
CA ASP A 351 9.61 19.25 8.82
C ASP A 351 9.29 18.98 7.33
N PHE A 352 9.24 17.71 6.93
CA PHE A 352 8.86 17.30 5.58
C PHE A 352 7.38 17.62 5.28
N MET A 353 6.48 17.29 6.22
CA MET A 353 5.06 17.63 6.08
C MET A 353 4.79 19.13 6.10
N ASP A 354 5.56 19.90 6.88
CA ASP A 354 5.47 21.37 6.92
C ASP A 354 5.85 21.98 5.57
N GLU A 355 6.82 21.39 4.88
CA GLU A 355 7.34 21.92 3.62
C GLU A 355 6.48 21.54 2.42
N VAL A 356 6.11 20.26 2.29
CA VAL A 356 5.42 19.76 1.08
C VAL A 356 3.93 19.51 1.28
N GLY A 357 3.44 19.52 2.52
CA GLY A 357 2.10 19.11 2.89
C GLY A 357 1.95 17.59 3.08
N VAL A 358 0.96 17.17 3.88
CA VAL A 358 0.73 15.75 4.21
C VAL A 358 0.45 14.91 2.98
N ASP A 359 -0.38 15.39 2.06
CA ASP A 359 -0.77 14.66 0.85
C ASP A 359 0.42 14.38 -0.07
N ALA A 360 1.25 15.39 -0.33
CA ALA A 360 2.46 15.21 -1.12
C ALA A 360 3.46 14.30 -0.40
N ALA A 361 3.66 14.47 0.91
CA ALA A 361 4.52 13.59 1.70
C ALA A 361 4.08 12.12 1.59
N ARG A 362 2.80 11.81 1.79
CA ARG A 362 2.28 10.44 1.63
C ARG A 362 2.45 9.92 0.22
N TRP A 363 2.05 10.69 -0.79
CA TRP A 363 2.16 10.31 -2.20
C TRP A 363 3.58 9.95 -2.61
N PHE A 364 4.55 10.85 -2.35
CA PHE A 364 5.93 10.66 -2.78
C PHE A 364 6.61 9.49 -2.06
N LEU A 365 6.21 9.18 -0.82
CA LEU A 365 6.74 8.05 -0.07
C LEU A 365 6.21 6.67 -0.53
N VAL A 366 5.08 6.63 -1.28
CA VAL A 366 4.47 5.37 -1.77
C VAL A 366 4.42 5.24 -3.29
N ASN A 367 4.78 6.25 -4.07
CA ASN A 367 4.63 6.26 -5.53
C ASN A 367 5.65 5.38 -6.28
N ARG A 368 6.57 4.73 -5.56
CA ARG A 368 7.55 3.78 -6.10
C ARG A 368 7.49 2.46 -5.33
N GLY A 369 7.88 1.39 -5.99
CA GLY A 369 7.97 0.07 -5.37
C GLY A 369 8.83 0.06 -4.10
N PRO A 370 8.52 -0.82 -3.14
CA PRO A 370 9.30 -0.89 -1.90
C PRO A 370 10.75 -1.29 -2.14
N ASP A 371 11.04 -2.05 -3.18
CA ASP A 371 12.37 -2.50 -3.62
C ASP A 371 13.23 -1.39 -4.25
N GLN A 372 12.66 -0.23 -4.52
CA GLN A 372 13.34 0.91 -5.14
C GLN A 372 13.70 1.97 -4.09
N THR A 373 14.91 2.51 -4.17
CA THR A 373 15.27 3.75 -3.50
C THR A 373 14.42 4.90 -4.06
N ILE A 374 13.91 5.76 -3.19
CA ILE A 374 13.14 6.93 -3.59
C ILE A 374 14.03 8.17 -3.50
N GLU A 375 14.02 8.96 -4.57
CA GLU A 375 14.52 10.32 -4.56
C GLU A 375 13.34 11.28 -4.67
N ILE A 376 13.22 12.21 -3.70
CA ILE A 376 12.14 13.19 -3.64
C ILE A 376 12.72 14.59 -3.81
N ASP A 377 12.36 15.25 -4.90
CA ASP A 377 12.62 16.67 -5.12
C ASP A 377 11.61 17.48 -4.31
N LEU A 378 12.10 18.19 -3.27
CA LEU A 378 11.27 18.96 -2.36
C LEU A 378 10.58 20.13 -3.06
N ASP A 379 11.25 20.77 -4.02
CA ASP A 379 10.66 21.89 -4.76
C ASP A 379 9.48 21.40 -5.62
N LEU A 380 9.64 20.27 -6.31
CA LEU A 380 8.55 19.63 -7.06
C LEU A 380 7.41 19.17 -6.14
N ALA A 381 7.74 18.56 -5.00
CA ALA A 381 6.74 18.05 -4.05
C ALA A 381 5.93 19.16 -3.39
N ALA A 382 6.50 20.36 -3.22
CA ALA A 382 5.82 21.54 -2.69
C ALA A 382 5.04 22.34 -3.77
N GLU A 383 5.26 22.05 -5.06
CA GLU A 383 4.68 22.84 -6.16
C GLU A 383 3.16 22.61 -6.30
N LYS A 384 2.37 23.68 -6.31
CA LYS A 384 0.91 23.63 -6.48
C LYS A 384 0.51 23.82 -7.94
N THR A 385 1.06 22.99 -8.82
CA THR A 385 0.78 23.01 -10.26
C THR A 385 0.63 21.60 -10.82
N ALA A 386 0.23 21.46 -12.07
CA ALA A 386 0.11 20.17 -12.77
C ALA A 386 1.42 19.39 -12.90
N LYS A 387 2.58 19.98 -12.59
CA LYS A 387 3.85 19.23 -12.54
C LYS A 387 3.95 18.33 -11.32
N ASN A 388 3.32 18.72 -10.20
CA ASN A 388 3.20 17.88 -9.03
C ASN A 388 2.08 16.84 -9.25
N PRO A 389 2.40 15.54 -9.32
CA PRO A 389 1.41 14.52 -9.71
C PRO A 389 0.25 14.38 -8.71
N VAL A 390 0.47 14.59 -7.42
CA VAL A 390 -0.64 14.52 -6.44
C VAL A 390 -1.59 15.71 -6.65
N TYR A 391 -1.04 16.90 -6.82
CA TYR A 391 -1.83 18.10 -7.11
C TYR A 391 -2.64 17.93 -8.40
N TYR A 392 -2.03 17.35 -9.44
CA TYR A 392 -2.70 17.09 -10.72
C TYR A 392 -3.92 16.17 -10.57
N VAL A 393 -3.81 15.10 -9.80
CA VAL A 393 -4.92 14.17 -9.54
C VAL A 393 -5.99 14.83 -8.66
N GLN A 394 -5.59 15.52 -7.59
CA GLN A 394 -6.51 16.26 -6.73
C GLN A 394 -7.28 17.36 -7.50
N TYR A 395 -6.61 18.02 -8.44
CA TYR A 395 -7.25 19.01 -9.31
C TYR A 395 -8.33 18.39 -10.20
N ALA A 396 -8.14 17.16 -10.72
CA ALA A 396 -9.18 16.45 -11.45
C ALA A 396 -10.43 16.23 -10.57
N HIS A 397 -10.25 15.76 -9.32
CA HIS A 397 -11.33 15.57 -8.36
C HIS A 397 -12.07 16.87 -8.04
N ALA A 398 -11.35 17.93 -7.68
CA ALA A 398 -11.91 19.24 -7.35
C ALA A 398 -12.65 19.87 -8.54
N ARG A 399 -12.15 19.68 -9.77
CA ARG A 399 -12.81 20.15 -10.99
C ARG A 399 -14.14 19.43 -11.22
N ILE A 400 -14.19 18.11 -11.04
CA ILE A 400 -15.44 17.35 -11.11
C ILE A 400 -16.44 17.88 -10.08
N ALA A 401 -16.01 18.05 -8.83
CA ALA A 401 -16.85 18.62 -7.77
C ALA A 401 -17.43 20.00 -8.16
N SER A 402 -16.62 20.84 -8.80
CA SER A 402 -17.07 22.16 -9.29
C SER A 402 -18.13 22.05 -10.40
N ILE A 403 -17.97 21.10 -11.35
CA ILE A 403 -18.93 20.87 -12.42
C ILE A 403 -20.27 20.38 -11.84
N LEU A 404 -20.20 19.41 -10.90
CA LEU A 404 -21.40 18.88 -10.23
C LEU A 404 -22.16 19.96 -9.45
N ARG A 405 -21.44 20.82 -8.73
CA ARG A 405 -22.08 21.99 -8.07
C ARG A 405 -22.72 22.93 -9.06
N SER A 406 -22.09 23.17 -10.20
CA SER A 406 -22.62 24.04 -11.27
C SER A 406 -23.85 23.45 -11.98
N ALA A 407 -24.02 22.15 -11.95
CA ALA A 407 -25.18 21.44 -12.50
C ALA A 407 -26.45 21.63 -11.64
N GLY A 408 -26.31 22.05 -10.37
CA GLY A 408 -27.45 22.27 -9.46
C GLY A 408 -28.32 21.01 -9.30
N ASP A 409 -29.64 21.18 -9.50
CA ASP A 409 -30.62 20.08 -9.37
C ASP A 409 -30.78 19.26 -10.66
N ALA A 410 -29.81 19.30 -11.59
CA ALA A 410 -29.86 18.51 -12.80
C ALA A 410 -29.84 17.00 -12.49
N GLU A 411 -30.57 16.25 -13.30
CA GLU A 411 -30.52 14.78 -13.21
C GLU A 411 -29.12 14.25 -13.47
N ILE A 412 -28.64 13.32 -12.63
CA ILE A 412 -27.31 12.74 -12.71
C ILE A 412 -27.43 11.24 -12.97
N GLY A 413 -26.96 10.80 -14.13
CA GLY A 413 -26.97 9.39 -14.53
C GLY A 413 -28.01 9.12 -15.61
N GLY A 414 -28.32 7.83 -15.82
CA GLY A 414 -29.19 7.36 -16.89
C GLY A 414 -28.43 6.90 -18.13
N ASP A 415 -29.20 6.40 -19.12
CA ASP A 415 -28.63 5.92 -20.38
C ASP A 415 -28.20 7.08 -21.28
N PRO A 416 -27.16 6.92 -22.10
CA PRO A 416 -26.78 7.94 -23.07
C PRO A 416 -27.88 8.08 -24.15
N PRO A 417 -28.20 9.30 -24.63
CA PRO A 417 -29.24 9.50 -25.63
C PRO A 417 -28.86 9.04 -27.05
N GLY A 418 -27.62 8.54 -27.22
CA GLY A 418 -27.07 8.06 -28.48
C GLY A 418 -25.79 7.28 -28.29
N PRO A 419 -25.07 6.95 -29.36
CA PRO A 419 -23.79 6.22 -29.24
C PRO A 419 -22.77 6.96 -28.37
N LEU A 420 -21.99 6.19 -27.60
CA LEU A 420 -20.93 6.74 -26.78
C LEU A 420 -19.80 7.32 -27.63
N ALA A 421 -19.34 8.50 -27.26
CA ALA A 421 -18.15 9.10 -27.86
C ALA A 421 -16.87 8.33 -27.44
N THR A 422 -15.82 8.43 -28.24
CA THR A 422 -14.55 7.75 -27.98
C THR A 422 -14.00 8.09 -26.59
N GLU A 423 -14.02 9.36 -26.19
CA GLU A 423 -13.47 9.81 -24.90
C GLU A 423 -14.33 9.34 -23.72
N GLU A 424 -15.63 9.15 -23.92
CA GLU A 424 -16.52 8.53 -22.93
C GLU A 424 -16.16 7.07 -22.72
N LYS A 425 -15.99 6.30 -23.82
CA LYS A 425 -15.54 4.91 -23.77
C LYS A 425 -14.19 4.74 -23.11
N GLU A 426 -13.20 5.56 -23.48
CA GLU A 426 -11.86 5.49 -22.90
C GLU A 426 -11.86 5.80 -21.39
N LEU A 427 -12.64 6.78 -20.96
CA LEU A 427 -12.78 7.10 -19.53
C LEU A 427 -13.46 5.95 -18.77
N ILE A 428 -14.56 5.39 -19.29
CA ILE A 428 -15.22 4.23 -18.65
C ILE A 428 -14.28 3.02 -18.63
N LYS A 429 -13.57 2.78 -19.72
CA LYS A 429 -12.56 1.72 -19.82
C LYS A 429 -11.49 1.85 -18.73
N ARG A 430 -11.02 3.07 -18.46
CA ARG A 430 -10.09 3.33 -17.35
C ARG A 430 -10.73 3.01 -16.01
N LEU A 431 -11.99 3.36 -15.81
CA LEU A 431 -12.70 3.02 -14.57
C LEU A 431 -12.82 1.52 -14.35
N THR A 432 -13.02 0.73 -15.43
CA THR A 432 -13.12 -0.74 -15.32
C THR A 432 -11.79 -1.43 -14.99
N ASP A 433 -10.65 -0.73 -15.10
CA ASP A 433 -9.34 -1.24 -14.69
C ASP A 433 -9.11 -1.14 -13.17
N PHE A 434 -9.93 -0.35 -12.44
CA PHE A 434 -9.72 -0.09 -11.01
C PHE A 434 -9.78 -1.36 -10.15
N PRO A 435 -10.80 -2.26 -10.26
CA PRO A 435 -10.87 -3.47 -9.44
C PRO A 435 -9.64 -4.38 -9.61
N LEU A 436 -9.16 -4.52 -10.84
CA LEU A 436 -7.97 -5.32 -11.14
C LEU A 436 -6.71 -4.66 -10.55
N THR A 437 -6.60 -3.33 -10.64
CA THR A 437 -5.48 -2.58 -10.05
C THR A 437 -5.45 -2.73 -8.52
N VAL A 438 -6.60 -2.63 -7.85
CA VAL A 438 -6.70 -2.82 -6.41
C VAL A 438 -6.32 -4.25 -6.01
N ARG A 439 -6.86 -5.26 -6.73
CA ARG A 439 -6.52 -6.67 -6.48
C ARG A 439 -5.01 -6.92 -6.64
N GLU A 440 -4.42 -6.45 -7.72
CA GLU A 440 -2.98 -6.60 -7.96
C GLU A 440 -2.16 -5.89 -6.88
N ALA A 441 -2.55 -4.67 -6.50
CA ALA A 441 -1.90 -3.92 -5.42
C ALA A 441 -1.99 -4.67 -4.09
N THR A 442 -3.15 -5.26 -3.77
CA THR A 442 -3.38 -6.04 -2.55
C THR A 442 -2.52 -7.30 -2.53
N VAL A 443 -2.56 -8.12 -3.60
CA VAL A 443 -1.81 -9.40 -3.68
C VAL A 443 -0.30 -9.17 -3.64
N ARG A 444 0.19 -8.15 -4.34
CA ARG A 444 1.63 -7.84 -4.41
C ARG A 444 2.12 -6.98 -3.25
N ARG A 445 1.24 -6.55 -2.32
CA ARG A 445 1.57 -5.52 -1.32
C ARG A 445 2.19 -4.28 -1.98
N GLY A 446 1.64 -3.89 -3.13
CA GLY A 446 2.19 -2.89 -4.04
C GLY A 446 1.33 -1.62 -4.15
N PRO A 447 1.23 -0.77 -3.10
CA PRO A 447 0.39 0.43 -3.12
C PRO A 447 0.80 1.45 -4.20
N GLN A 448 2.03 1.41 -4.72
CA GLN A 448 2.51 2.28 -5.82
C GLN A 448 1.70 2.13 -7.12
N LEU A 449 0.92 1.07 -7.27
CA LEU A 449 0.05 0.90 -8.44
C LEU A 449 -1.09 1.92 -8.44
N LEU A 450 -1.54 2.39 -7.27
CA LEU A 450 -2.64 3.35 -7.14
C LEU A 450 -2.26 4.76 -7.57
N PRO A 451 -1.13 5.38 -7.16
CA PRO A 451 -0.64 6.62 -7.74
C PRO A 451 -0.52 6.56 -9.27
N ALA A 452 0.07 5.49 -9.80
CA ALA A 452 0.23 5.32 -11.24
C ALA A 452 -1.12 5.20 -11.98
N TYR A 453 -2.09 4.51 -11.39
CA TYR A 453 -3.45 4.44 -11.90
C TYR A 453 -4.16 5.78 -11.85
N SER A 454 -4.07 6.50 -10.71
CA SER A 454 -4.74 7.78 -10.49
C SER A 454 -4.31 8.86 -11.50
N ILE A 455 -3.02 8.90 -11.84
CA ILE A 455 -2.50 9.82 -12.87
C ILE A 455 -3.18 9.53 -14.22
N ARG A 456 -3.22 8.24 -14.63
CA ARG A 456 -3.83 7.84 -15.91
C ARG A 456 -5.34 8.15 -15.95
N LEU A 457 -6.04 7.96 -14.82
CA LEU A 457 -7.46 8.28 -14.72
C LEU A 457 -7.69 9.79 -14.81
N ALA A 458 -6.82 10.59 -14.18
CA ALA A 458 -6.86 12.04 -14.31
C ALA A 458 -6.58 12.52 -15.75
N ASP A 459 -5.62 11.90 -16.45
CA ASP A 459 -5.32 12.17 -17.86
C ASP A 459 -6.53 11.90 -18.76
N ASP A 460 -7.18 10.74 -18.58
CA ASP A 460 -8.36 10.35 -19.37
C ASP A 460 -9.56 11.29 -19.07
N PHE A 461 -9.76 11.68 -17.80
CA PHE A 461 -10.76 12.67 -17.43
C PHE A 461 -10.47 14.05 -18.04
N HIS A 462 -9.25 14.54 -17.99
CA HIS A 462 -8.89 15.84 -18.56
C HIS A 462 -9.08 15.87 -20.08
N ARG A 463 -8.74 14.77 -20.78
CA ARG A 463 -8.99 14.61 -22.21
C ARG A 463 -10.48 14.63 -22.50
N PHE A 464 -11.29 13.82 -21.79
CA PHE A 464 -12.74 13.82 -21.91
C PHE A 464 -13.31 15.23 -21.70
N TYR A 465 -12.91 15.92 -20.64
CA TYR A 465 -13.40 17.25 -20.32
C TYR A 465 -13.01 18.32 -21.35
N HIS A 466 -11.85 18.18 -21.99
CA HIS A 466 -11.41 19.10 -23.05
C HIS A 466 -12.22 18.90 -24.34
N GLU A 467 -12.49 17.66 -24.72
CA GLU A 467 -13.12 17.34 -26.00
C GLU A 467 -14.65 17.30 -25.89
N ARG A 468 -15.22 17.10 -24.71
CA ARG A 468 -16.65 16.90 -24.51
C ARG A 468 -17.26 17.89 -23.52
N ARG A 469 -18.21 18.66 -23.98
CA ARG A 469 -18.98 19.56 -23.11
C ARG A 469 -19.92 18.73 -22.21
N VAL A 470 -19.89 18.98 -20.89
CA VAL A 470 -20.73 18.25 -19.92
C VAL A 470 -22.12 18.93 -19.76
N LEU A 471 -22.15 20.24 -19.57
CA LEU A 471 -23.38 20.99 -19.26
C LEU A 471 -24.03 21.60 -20.53
N GLY A 472 -25.37 21.64 -20.57
CA GLY A 472 -26.16 22.27 -21.63
C GLY A 472 -26.13 21.49 -22.97
N VAL A 473 -26.03 20.17 -22.91
CA VAL A 473 -26.04 19.27 -24.07
C VAL A 473 -27.02 18.10 -23.81
N PRO A 474 -27.50 17.39 -24.84
CA PRO A 474 -28.42 16.26 -24.66
C PRO A 474 -27.87 15.16 -23.75
N GLU A 475 -26.56 14.93 -23.78
CA GLU A 475 -25.83 13.92 -22.99
C GLU A 475 -25.57 14.33 -21.54
N GLN A 476 -26.05 15.51 -21.10
CA GLN A 476 -25.69 16.09 -19.79
C GLN A 476 -25.91 15.13 -18.64
N SER A 477 -27.08 14.49 -18.53
CA SER A 477 -27.42 13.60 -17.41
C SER A 477 -26.42 12.42 -17.35
N PHE A 478 -26.18 11.73 -18.46
CA PHE A 478 -25.22 10.64 -18.58
C PHE A 478 -23.79 11.11 -18.24
N ARG A 479 -23.31 12.24 -18.79
CA ARG A 479 -21.97 12.79 -18.54
C ARG A 479 -21.76 13.20 -17.09
N LEU A 480 -22.79 13.74 -16.44
CA LEU A 480 -22.76 14.02 -15.00
C LEU A 480 -22.62 12.72 -14.21
N GLY A 481 -23.32 11.65 -14.60
CA GLY A 481 -23.16 10.32 -14.02
C GLY A 481 -21.73 9.79 -14.18
N LEU A 482 -21.18 9.86 -15.39
CA LEU A 482 -19.82 9.40 -15.69
C LEU A 482 -18.77 10.13 -14.85
N ILE A 483 -18.80 11.49 -14.80
CA ILE A 483 -17.80 12.22 -14.00
C ILE A 483 -17.99 12.02 -12.51
N ARG A 484 -19.21 11.83 -11.99
CA ARG A 484 -19.44 11.49 -10.57
C ARG A 484 -18.81 10.13 -10.20
N LYS A 485 -18.95 9.11 -11.07
CA LYS A 485 -18.29 7.82 -10.88
C LYS A 485 -16.76 7.97 -10.96
N THR A 486 -16.26 8.81 -11.87
CA THR A 486 -14.83 9.14 -11.97
C THR A 486 -14.32 9.79 -10.67
N GLN A 487 -15.06 10.74 -10.11
CA GLN A 487 -14.75 11.39 -8.85
C GLN A 487 -14.61 10.37 -7.70
N LEU A 488 -15.59 9.47 -7.59
CA LEU A 488 -15.62 8.43 -6.57
C LEU A 488 -14.39 7.50 -6.66
N VAL A 489 -14.02 7.08 -7.87
CA VAL A 489 -12.85 6.20 -8.07
C VAL A 489 -11.54 6.95 -7.78
N ILE A 490 -11.40 8.23 -8.17
CA ILE A 490 -10.23 9.05 -7.81
C ILE A 490 -10.13 9.16 -6.29
N ALA A 491 -11.22 9.51 -5.61
CA ALA A 491 -11.24 9.65 -4.15
C ALA A 491 -10.83 8.34 -3.46
N ARG A 492 -11.35 7.20 -3.92
CA ARG A 492 -11.00 5.89 -3.37
C ARG A 492 -9.52 5.54 -3.62
N ALA A 493 -9.01 5.78 -4.81
CA ALA A 493 -7.61 5.51 -5.13
C ALA A 493 -6.64 6.36 -4.28
N LEU A 494 -6.99 7.61 -4.01
CA LEU A 494 -6.24 8.50 -3.11
C LEU A 494 -6.32 8.04 -1.65
N ASP A 495 -7.53 7.70 -1.16
CA ASP A 495 -7.75 7.21 0.20
C ASP A 495 -6.91 5.96 0.52
N LEU A 496 -6.81 5.02 -0.42
CA LEU A 496 -6.02 3.79 -0.26
C LEU A 496 -4.51 4.03 -0.07
N VAL A 497 -4.01 5.22 -0.39
CA VAL A 497 -2.64 5.66 -0.08
C VAL A 497 -2.60 6.78 0.98
N GLY A 498 -3.73 7.05 1.63
CA GLY A 498 -3.87 8.04 2.70
C GLY A 498 -3.75 9.49 2.25
N VAL A 499 -4.09 9.78 1.01
CA VAL A 499 -4.14 11.12 0.40
C VAL A 499 -5.59 11.60 0.35
N GLU A 500 -5.82 12.86 0.69
CA GLU A 500 -7.16 13.46 0.63
C GLU A 500 -7.59 13.77 -0.81
N ALA A 501 -8.89 13.72 -1.04
CA ALA A 501 -9.54 14.13 -2.28
C ALA A 501 -10.35 15.43 -2.05
N PRO A 502 -9.73 16.62 -2.16
CA PRO A 502 -10.40 17.89 -1.86
C PRO A 502 -11.47 18.21 -2.90
N GLU A 503 -12.58 18.80 -2.47
CA GLU A 503 -13.65 19.27 -3.37
C GLU A 503 -13.37 20.65 -3.97
N SER A 504 -12.35 21.34 -3.48
CA SER A 504 -11.93 22.67 -3.98
C SER A 504 -10.41 22.84 -3.80
N MET A 505 -9.77 23.49 -4.75
CA MET A 505 -8.34 23.82 -4.75
C MET A 505 -8.13 25.25 -5.22
#